data_ddf7699e9c58940ba49154839d7484ec
#
_entry.id   ddf7699e9c58940ba49154839d7484ec
#
_cell.length_a   1.000
_cell.length_b   1.000
_cell.length_c   1.000
_cell.angle_alpha   90.00
_cell.angle_beta   90.00
_cell.angle_gamma   90.00
#
_symmetry.space_group_name_H-M   'P 1'
#
loop_
_entity.id
_entity.type
_entity.pdbx_description
1 polymer ?
#
loop_
_entity_poly.entity_id
_entity_poly.type
_entity_poly.pdbx_seq_one_letter_code
_entity_poly.pdbx_strand_id
1 'polypeptide(L)'
;LLHRKIMYEMYTVLSLNSEAVFSLKDGINFKKSPDDGKCYIIYKENGELKACKNQCKHQGGLFIKDIEDLDGRTVRCTKHYWKLNVSTMQYVNPPDSFTQDELDEGGLQLVEVIVWDPWLADPQDPQELQEGEVTVTYLTHACMELQLGGKKMIFDPWLTGPAFARGWWLLHEPPADSMERLCMADLIYISHMHSDHLSYPTLKSLSATRPDVPIYVGDTSRPVFWMLEKSQVQLTNINIVPFGIWQNIDEHLRFMILKDEVHPEMDTCIIVEYKGHMILNTVDCTRPNYGRLPHNVDLMMSDFAGGASGFPMTFSGGKYTESWKADFIKNERKKLMNYKAQLVKSLQPKIYCPFAGYFVEAHPSDRYIKETNTKNNAEQLNALIKKSAPGITTWTPKPGAVLDLALALMSPSRKAITDPPSGTNIYKDSWDFDLYVDELNRAITAEIFKHKSWIQFYYIWAGFKNYDLVVRVIETDEDFIPIDNGYNYLVDFMDLSFPTQRPTREHPYEEIKNRIGVMRHVVKNGLLWDNLYIGFQNRLSREPDVYHHQFWNHFQTELPVTGPDWDLFLQQVPSHQRSAEPQGIQTESGSASTLS
;
A
#
# COMPACT_ATOMS: atom_id res chain seq x y z
N LEU A 1 -28.48 -21.84 -2.37
CA LEU A 1 -27.86 -20.76 -1.58
C LEU A 1 -27.55 -21.29 -0.18
N LEU A 2 -26.51 -22.09 -0.05
CA LEU A 2 -26.00 -22.53 1.23
C LEU A 2 -25.07 -21.42 1.75
N HIS A 3 -25.53 -20.69 2.77
CA HIS A 3 -24.65 -19.95 3.65
C HIS A 3 -23.71 -20.97 4.32
N ARG A 4 -22.54 -21.20 3.74
CA ARG A 4 -21.45 -21.84 4.48
C ARG A 4 -21.05 -20.84 5.56
N LYS A 5 -21.35 -21.19 6.80
CA LYS A 5 -20.85 -20.52 7.99
C LYS A 5 -19.32 -20.47 7.86
N ILE A 6 -18.74 -19.29 7.68
CA ILE A 6 -17.30 -19.09 7.79
C ILE A 6 -16.93 -19.54 9.20
N MET A 7 -16.27 -20.68 9.32
CA MET A 7 -15.75 -21.14 10.61
C MET A 7 -14.42 -20.42 10.83
N TYR A 8 -14.45 -19.39 11.64
CA TYR A 8 -13.24 -18.81 12.18
C TYR A 8 -12.64 -19.84 13.16
N GLU A 9 -11.44 -20.30 12.90
CA GLU A 9 -10.72 -21.06 13.91
C GLU A 9 -10.18 -20.11 14.96
N MET A 10 -10.69 -20.26 16.16
CA MET A 10 -10.15 -19.62 17.36
C MET A 10 -9.06 -20.53 17.91
N TYR A 11 -7.85 -20.04 18.07
CA TYR A 11 -6.83 -20.75 18.77
C TYR A 11 -6.24 -19.92 19.92
N THR A 12 -5.87 -20.61 20.96
CA THR A 12 -5.33 -19.98 22.15
C THR A 12 -3.91 -19.50 21.91
N VAL A 13 -3.66 -18.21 22.08
CA VAL A 13 -2.34 -17.59 21.95
C VAL A 13 -1.65 -17.39 23.29
N LEU A 14 -2.42 -17.31 24.37
CA LEU A 14 -1.92 -17.17 25.73
C LEU A 14 -2.94 -17.76 26.71
N SER A 15 -2.52 -18.75 27.50
CA SER A 15 -3.31 -19.30 28.59
C SER A 15 -2.81 -18.78 29.93
N LEU A 16 -3.74 -18.33 30.77
CA LEU A 16 -3.49 -17.87 32.11
C LEU A 16 -4.33 -18.71 33.07
N ASN A 17 -3.69 -19.38 34.03
CA ASN A 17 -4.39 -20.05 35.14
C ASN A 17 -4.86 -19.01 36.17
N SER A 18 -5.69 -19.46 37.12
CA SER A 18 -6.26 -18.60 38.18
C SER A 18 -5.20 -17.84 38.97
N GLU A 19 -4.07 -18.48 39.26
CA GLU A 19 -2.96 -17.89 40.01
C GLU A 19 -2.27 -16.80 39.18
N ALA A 20 -2.06 -17.05 37.89
CA ALA A 20 -1.50 -16.07 36.95
C ALA A 20 -2.40 -14.85 36.77
N VAL A 21 -3.73 -15.05 36.67
CA VAL A 21 -4.72 -13.95 36.60
C VAL A 21 -4.73 -13.16 37.92
N PHE A 22 -4.68 -13.84 39.04
CA PHE A 22 -4.64 -13.18 40.35
C PHE A 22 -3.37 -12.35 40.53
N SER A 23 -2.23 -12.81 39.99
CA SER A 23 -0.95 -12.11 40.05
C SER A 23 -0.84 -10.90 39.14
N LEU A 24 -1.79 -10.69 38.21
CA LEU A 24 -1.82 -9.51 37.36
C LEU A 24 -2.06 -8.24 38.20
N LYS A 25 -1.23 -7.25 37.99
CA LYS A 25 -1.40 -5.91 38.60
C LYS A 25 -2.53 -5.17 37.87
N ASP A 26 -3.24 -4.31 38.57
CA ASP A 26 -4.12 -3.36 37.94
C ASP A 26 -3.34 -2.47 36.94
N GLY A 27 -3.94 -2.14 35.80
CA GLY A 27 -3.27 -1.48 34.70
C GLY A 27 -2.58 -2.44 33.73
N ILE A 28 -1.48 -2.00 33.16
CA ILE A 28 -0.78 -2.66 32.06
C ILE A 28 0.16 -3.76 32.52
N ASN A 29 -0.02 -4.96 31.98
CA ASN A 29 0.84 -6.12 32.19
C ASN A 29 1.38 -6.61 30.83
N PHE A 30 2.69 -6.89 30.76
CA PHE A 30 3.30 -7.53 29.58
C PHE A 30 3.50 -9.02 29.88
N LYS A 31 3.03 -9.88 28.99
CA LYS A 31 3.18 -11.33 29.12
C LYS A 31 3.73 -11.92 27.83
N LYS A 32 4.67 -12.84 27.96
CA LYS A 32 5.20 -13.61 26.84
C LYS A 32 4.49 -14.96 26.81
N SER A 33 3.94 -15.31 25.65
CA SER A 33 3.34 -16.63 25.46
C SER A 33 4.42 -17.71 25.38
N PRO A 34 4.28 -18.81 26.12
CA PRO A 34 5.14 -19.96 25.96
C PRO A 34 4.88 -20.71 24.63
N ASP A 35 3.67 -20.58 24.07
CA ASP A 35 3.23 -21.35 22.90
C ASP A 35 3.81 -20.81 21.59
N ASP A 36 3.82 -19.48 21.44
CA ASP A 36 4.31 -18.83 20.21
C ASP A 36 5.51 -17.90 20.41
N GLY A 37 5.95 -17.71 21.65
CA GLY A 37 7.08 -16.85 22.01
C GLY A 37 6.84 -15.36 21.86
N LYS A 38 5.62 -14.94 21.47
CA LYS A 38 5.26 -13.54 21.29
C LYS A 38 4.88 -12.87 22.59
N CYS A 39 4.97 -11.53 22.61
CA CYS A 39 4.53 -10.73 23.76
C CYS A 39 3.12 -10.22 23.54
N TYR A 40 2.36 -10.21 24.62
CA TYR A 40 0.99 -9.71 24.71
C TYR A 40 0.90 -8.65 25.80
N ILE A 41 -0.03 -7.73 25.63
CA ILE A 41 -0.39 -6.72 26.64
C ILE A 41 -1.72 -7.14 27.22
N ILE A 42 -1.79 -7.22 28.55
CA ILE A 42 -3.01 -7.48 29.29
C ILE A 42 -3.27 -6.26 30.16
N TYR A 43 -4.41 -5.64 29.98
CA TYR A 43 -4.89 -4.55 30.80
C TYR A 43 -5.96 -5.07 31.75
N LYS A 44 -5.78 -4.78 33.05
CA LYS A 44 -6.69 -5.21 34.11
C LYS A 44 -7.27 -3.99 34.82
N GLU A 45 -8.58 -3.89 34.87
CA GLU A 45 -9.28 -2.84 35.60
C GLU A 45 -10.59 -3.39 36.19
N ASN A 46 -10.79 -3.21 37.49
CA ASN A 46 -12.01 -3.65 38.19
C ASN A 46 -12.35 -5.14 38.04
N GLY A 47 -11.36 -5.98 37.82
CA GLY A 47 -11.53 -7.43 37.60
C GLY A 47 -11.78 -7.82 36.14
N GLU A 48 -12.03 -6.85 35.25
CA GLU A 48 -12.13 -7.07 33.81
C GLU A 48 -10.72 -7.10 33.18
N LEU A 49 -10.56 -7.95 32.17
CA LEU A 49 -9.33 -8.09 31.41
C LEU A 49 -9.58 -7.69 29.97
N LYS A 50 -8.65 -6.93 29.41
CA LYS A 50 -8.53 -6.70 27.97
C LYS A 50 -7.14 -7.08 27.53
N ALA A 51 -7.00 -7.60 26.33
CA ALA A 51 -5.70 -7.99 25.84
C ALA A 51 -5.51 -7.68 24.36
N CYS A 52 -4.28 -7.43 24.00
CA CYS A 52 -3.88 -7.30 22.60
C CYS A 52 -2.46 -7.80 22.39
N LYS A 53 -2.10 -7.97 21.13
CA LYS A 53 -0.73 -8.30 20.75
C LYS A 53 0.20 -7.11 21.05
N ASN A 54 1.38 -7.36 21.62
CA ASN A 54 2.40 -6.33 21.81
C ASN A 54 3.12 -6.04 20.49
N GLN A 55 2.38 -5.49 19.55
CA GLN A 55 2.91 -5.11 18.23
C GLN A 55 2.10 -3.95 17.69
N CYS A 56 2.76 -2.83 17.40
CA CYS A 56 2.11 -1.66 16.81
C CYS A 56 1.71 -1.95 15.37
N LYS A 57 0.45 -1.70 15.02
CA LYS A 57 -0.08 -1.90 13.66
C LYS A 57 0.61 -1.05 12.60
N HIS A 58 1.15 0.10 12.99
CA HIS A 58 1.77 1.00 12.01
C HIS A 58 2.96 0.35 11.28
N GLN A 59 3.97 -0.15 12.01
CA GLN A 59 5.15 -0.80 11.43
C GLN A 59 5.74 -1.90 12.34
N GLY A 60 4.91 -2.58 13.09
CA GLY A 60 5.33 -3.73 13.87
C GLY A 60 6.32 -3.44 15.01
N GLY A 61 6.43 -2.20 15.48
CA GLY A 61 7.23 -1.87 16.66
C GLY A 61 6.61 -2.43 17.92
N LEU A 62 7.44 -2.83 18.89
CA LEU A 62 6.95 -3.26 20.20
C LEU A 62 6.48 -2.05 21.02
N PHE A 63 5.43 -2.26 21.80
CA PHE A 63 5.02 -1.28 22.78
C PHE A 63 5.80 -1.45 24.08
N ILE A 64 6.13 -0.33 24.67
CA ILE A 64 6.69 -0.23 26.03
C ILE A 64 5.78 0.65 26.87
N LYS A 65 5.91 0.55 28.19
CA LYS A 65 5.19 1.43 29.10
C LYS A 65 5.55 2.88 28.79
N ASP A 66 4.54 3.72 28.65
CA ASP A 66 4.77 5.16 28.49
C ASP A 66 5.07 5.77 29.87
N ILE A 67 6.22 6.36 30.03
CA ILE A 67 6.62 6.98 31.31
C ILE A 67 5.83 8.27 31.61
N GLU A 68 5.20 8.84 30.59
CA GLU A 68 4.37 10.03 30.73
C GLU A 68 2.88 9.68 30.98
N ASP A 69 2.55 8.40 31.00
CA ASP A 69 1.20 7.90 31.25
C ASP A 69 0.90 7.89 32.76
N LEU A 70 0.25 8.93 33.24
CA LEU A 70 -0.14 9.07 34.64
C LEU A 70 -1.31 8.15 35.02
N ASP A 71 -2.12 7.74 34.03
CA ASP A 71 -3.34 6.95 34.24
C ASP A 71 -3.11 5.43 34.16
N GLY A 72 -1.92 5.00 33.74
CA GLY A 72 -1.55 3.60 33.59
C GLY A 72 -2.29 2.86 32.47
N ARG A 73 -2.77 3.59 31.45
CA ARG A 73 -3.58 3.09 30.34
C ARG A 73 -2.91 3.15 29.00
N THR A 74 -1.76 3.81 28.89
CA THR A 74 -1.11 4.12 27.62
C THR A 74 0.23 3.39 27.48
N VAL A 75 0.44 2.78 26.32
CA VAL A 75 1.72 2.22 25.89
C VAL A 75 2.25 2.98 24.70
N ARG A 76 3.57 3.02 24.54
CA ARG A 76 4.25 3.74 23.47
C ARG A 76 5.05 2.80 22.58
N CYS A 77 4.87 2.95 21.26
CA CYS A 77 5.63 2.19 20.27
C CYS A 77 7.11 2.61 20.23
N THR A 78 8.02 1.65 20.23
CA THR A 78 9.47 1.89 20.20
C THR A 78 10.00 2.42 18.87
N LYS A 79 9.26 2.26 17.77
CA LYS A 79 9.70 2.70 16.44
C LYS A 79 9.35 4.16 16.14
N HIS A 80 8.08 4.53 16.33
CA HIS A 80 7.58 5.83 15.89
C HIS A 80 6.87 6.60 17.01
N TYR A 81 6.98 6.12 18.25
CA TYR A 81 6.39 6.75 19.45
C TYR A 81 4.86 6.86 19.42
N TRP A 82 4.19 6.10 18.56
CA TRP A 82 2.75 6.01 18.58
C TRP A 82 2.27 5.50 19.92
N LYS A 83 1.22 6.13 20.44
CA LYS A 83 0.64 5.79 21.75
C LYS A 83 -0.66 5.05 21.54
N LEU A 84 -0.85 3.97 22.27
CA LEU A 84 -2.05 3.15 22.28
C LEU A 84 -2.65 3.20 23.68
N ASN A 85 -3.91 3.60 23.79
CA ASN A 85 -4.70 3.42 25.02
C ASN A 85 -5.23 1.98 25.06
N VAL A 86 -4.68 1.16 25.96
CA VAL A 86 -5.02 -0.26 26.05
C VAL A 86 -6.35 -0.54 26.74
N SER A 87 -6.98 0.45 27.36
CA SER A 87 -8.33 0.30 27.92
C SER A 87 -9.42 0.45 26.84
N THR A 88 -9.14 1.21 25.79
CA THR A 88 -10.06 1.46 24.68
C THR A 88 -9.63 0.79 23.37
N MET A 89 -8.42 0.26 23.32
CA MET A 89 -7.74 -0.26 22.12
C MET A 89 -7.60 0.78 20.99
N GLN A 90 -7.70 2.07 21.32
CA GLN A 90 -7.55 3.17 20.36
C GLN A 90 -6.17 3.80 20.45
N TYR A 91 -5.60 4.14 19.30
CA TYR A 91 -4.39 4.94 19.27
C TYR A 91 -4.73 6.40 19.62
N VAL A 92 -3.95 6.99 20.51
CA VAL A 92 -4.17 8.36 21.01
C VAL A 92 -3.19 9.38 20.45
N ASN A 93 -2.09 8.90 19.84
CA ASN A 93 -1.14 9.71 19.09
C ASN A 93 -0.47 8.82 18.03
N PRO A 94 -0.77 9.01 16.74
CA PRO A 94 -1.78 9.94 16.22
C PRO A 94 -3.20 9.50 16.64
N PRO A 95 -4.12 10.45 16.80
CA PRO A 95 -5.46 10.11 17.23
C PRO A 95 -6.23 9.33 16.16
N ASP A 96 -6.94 8.36 16.58
CA ASP A 96 -8.31 7.93 16.45
C ASP A 96 -8.85 7.19 15.23
N SER A 97 -8.19 7.01 14.15
CA SER A 97 -8.72 6.11 13.10
C SER A 97 -8.14 4.68 13.19
N PHE A 98 -7.10 4.50 13.98
CA PHE A 98 -6.51 3.19 14.22
C PHE A 98 -6.96 2.61 15.55
N THR A 99 -7.43 1.37 15.48
CA THR A 99 -7.70 0.55 16.65
C THR A 99 -6.74 -0.63 16.65
N GLN A 100 -6.34 -1.05 17.84
CA GLN A 100 -5.63 -2.31 18.02
C GLN A 100 -6.63 -3.45 18.06
N ASP A 101 -6.25 -4.63 17.55
CA ASP A 101 -7.10 -5.80 17.65
C ASP A 101 -7.12 -6.29 19.10
N GLU A 102 -8.32 -6.33 19.67
CA GLU A 102 -8.55 -6.92 20.97
C GLU A 102 -8.61 -8.44 20.83
N LEU A 103 -8.01 -9.12 21.76
CA LEU A 103 -8.07 -10.58 21.84
C LEU A 103 -9.29 -10.98 22.67
N ASP A 104 -10.04 -11.96 22.19
CA ASP A 104 -11.17 -12.50 22.92
C ASP A 104 -10.74 -13.18 24.20
N GLU A 105 -11.49 -12.99 25.26
CA GLU A 105 -11.31 -13.64 26.53
C GLU A 105 -12.33 -14.78 26.69
N GLY A 106 -11.82 -16.01 26.73
CA GLY A 106 -12.60 -17.21 27.03
C GLY A 106 -12.31 -17.74 28.43
N GLY A 107 -12.85 -17.09 29.48
CA GLY A 107 -12.51 -17.43 30.86
C GLY A 107 -11.07 -17.04 31.21
N LEU A 108 -10.16 -18.01 31.31
CA LEU A 108 -8.74 -17.80 31.61
C LEU A 108 -7.85 -17.91 30.34
N GLN A 109 -8.45 -17.94 29.17
CA GLN A 109 -7.74 -18.05 27.90
C GLN A 109 -7.98 -16.78 27.08
N LEU A 110 -6.90 -16.25 26.52
CA LEU A 110 -6.94 -15.17 25.54
C LEU A 110 -6.83 -15.80 24.16
N VAL A 111 -7.81 -15.53 23.31
CA VAL A 111 -7.95 -16.17 22.01
C VAL A 111 -7.85 -15.13 20.92
N GLU A 112 -6.96 -15.35 19.95
CA GLU A 112 -6.92 -14.57 18.72
C GLU A 112 -7.82 -15.25 17.68
N VAL A 113 -8.81 -14.54 17.16
CA VAL A 113 -9.63 -15.02 16.05
C VAL A 113 -8.79 -14.98 14.79
N ILE A 114 -8.42 -16.15 14.29
CA ILE A 114 -7.72 -16.27 13.02
C ILE A 114 -8.72 -16.54 11.94
N VAL A 115 -8.77 -15.60 11.00
CA VAL A 115 -9.82 -15.57 9.99
C VAL A 115 -9.79 -16.82 9.11
N TRP A 116 -8.60 -17.44 8.91
CA TRP A 116 -8.55 -18.64 8.06
C TRP A 116 -7.16 -19.30 8.05
N ASP A 117 -7.17 -20.64 7.96
CA ASP A 117 -5.99 -21.45 7.69
C ASP A 117 -6.13 -22.08 6.30
N PRO A 118 -5.31 -21.69 5.32
CA PRO A 118 -5.39 -22.22 3.95
C PRO A 118 -5.29 -23.76 3.86
N TRP A 119 -4.65 -24.38 4.84
CA TRP A 119 -4.40 -25.81 4.86
C TRP A 119 -5.60 -26.67 5.20
N LEU A 120 -6.62 -26.08 5.81
CA LEU A 120 -7.87 -26.77 6.14
C LEU A 120 -8.84 -26.80 4.95
N ALA A 121 -8.48 -26.18 3.83
CA ALA A 121 -9.37 -26.00 2.69
C ALA A 121 -9.14 -27.03 1.57
N ASP A 122 -8.90 -28.26 1.91
CA ASP A 122 -8.95 -29.37 0.97
C ASP A 122 -7.99 -29.21 -0.23
N PRO A 123 -6.65 -29.28 -0.02
CA PRO A 123 -5.67 -29.21 -1.09
C PRO A 123 -5.91 -30.37 -2.08
N GLN A 124 -5.95 -30.04 -3.37
CA GLN A 124 -6.11 -31.06 -4.40
C GLN A 124 -4.77 -31.75 -4.67
N ASP A 125 -4.81 -33.05 -4.96
CA ASP A 125 -3.62 -33.79 -5.38
C ASP A 125 -3.14 -33.28 -6.75
N PRO A 126 -1.84 -32.97 -6.92
CA PRO A 126 -1.31 -32.51 -8.19
C PRO A 126 -1.49 -33.55 -9.29
N GLN A 127 -2.14 -33.15 -10.38
CA GLN A 127 -2.28 -33.95 -11.60
C GLN A 127 -1.12 -33.70 -12.56
N GLU A 128 -0.93 -34.58 -13.51
CA GLU A 128 0.11 -34.41 -14.53
C GLU A 128 -0.20 -33.18 -15.43
N LEU A 129 0.78 -32.32 -15.62
CA LEU A 129 0.71 -31.18 -16.55
C LEU A 129 1.37 -31.52 -17.87
N GLN A 130 0.77 -31.08 -18.95
CA GLN A 130 1.37 -31.14 -20.28
C GLN A 130 2.27 -29.92 -20.52
N GLU A 131 3.29 -30.07 -21.38
CA GLU A 131 4.12 -28.94 -21.83
C GLU A 131 3.25 -27.85 -22.45
N GLY A 132 3.45 -26.60 -22.03
CA GLY A 132 2.67 -25.44 -22.45
C GLY A 132 1.30 -25.29 -21.76
N GLU A 133 0.86 -26.23 -20.93
CA GLU A 133 -0.44 -26.16 -20.25
C GLU A 133 -0.48 -25.09 -19.17
N VAL A 134 0.59 -24.97 -18.39
CA VAL A 134 0.76 -23.90 -17.41
C VAL A 134 2.04 -23.14 -17.73
N THR A 135 1.88 -21.89 -18.18
CA THR A 135 3.02 -21.00 -18.44
C THR A 135 2.88 -19.69 -17.71
N VAL A 136 4.02 -19.12 -17.31
CA VAL A 136 4.11 -17.83 -16.63
C VAL A 136 5.00 -16.91 -17.45
N THR A 137 4.43 -15.83 -17.95
CA THR A 137 5.13 -14.83 -18.75
C THR A 137 5.30 -13.56 -17.92
N TYR A 138 6.53 -13.13 -17.75
CA TYR A 138 6.82 -11.83 -17.12
C TYR A 138 6.63 -10.71 -18.14
N LEU A 139 5.77 -9.75 -17.83
CA LEU A 139 5.55 -8.58 -18.67
C LEU A 139 6.40 -7.39 -18.21
N THR A 140 6.20 -6.92 -16.99
CA THR A 140 7.03 -5.87 -16.36
C THR A 140 6.64 -5.70 -14.89
N HIS A 141 7.53 -5.19 -14.05
CA HIS A 141 7.31 -4.89 -12.65
C HIS A 141 6.56 -5.99 -11.89
N ALA A 142 5.29 -5.76 -11.48
CA ALA A 142 4.42 -6.73 -10.82
C ALA A 142 3.42 -7.41 -11.79
N CYS A 143 3.54 -7.15 -13.09
CA CYS A 143 2.63 -7.68 -14.09
C CYS A 143 3.12 -9.02 -14.63
N MET A 144 2.40 -10.08 -14.25
CA MET A 144 2.60 -11.45 -14.73
C MET A 144 1.37 -11.94 -15.47
N GLU A 145 1.58 -12.62 -16.59
CA GLU A 145 0.55 -13.38 -17.29
C GLU A 145 0.69 -14.86 -16.99
N LEU A 146 -0.36 -15.48 -16.50
CA LEU A 146 -0.47 -16.91 -16.29
C LEU A 146 -1.40 -17.51 -17.34
N GLN A 147 -0.90 -18.47 -18.13
CA GLN A 147 -1.73 -19.35 -18.93
C GLN A 147 -1.99 -20.60 -18.09
N LEU A 148 -3.24 -20.94 -17.87
CA LEU A 148 -3.71 -22.01 -17.00
C LEU A 148 -4.69 -22.89 -17.79
N GLY A 149 -4.16 -23.82 -18.57
CA GLY A 149 -4.96 -24.55 -19.56
C GLY A 149 -5.57 -23.61 -20.60
N GLY A 150 -6.89 -23.55 -20.65
CA GLY A 150 -7.63 -22.66 -21.56
C GLY A 150 -7.87 -21.25 -21.03
N LYS A 151 -7.39 -20.92 -19.82
CA LYS A 151 -7.64 -19.62 -19.16
C LYS A 151 -6.38 -18.80 -19.03
N LYS A 152 -6.53 -17.49 -19.15
CA LYS A 152 -5.47 -16.51 -18.99
C LYS A 152 -5.78 -15.58 -17.82
N MET A 153 -4.86 -15.54 -16.84
CA MET A 153 -4.92 -14.67 -15.68
C MET A 153 -3.77 -13.68 -15.68
N ILE A 154 -4.05 -12.41 -15.38
CA ILE A 154 -3.01 -11.37 -15.32
C ILE A 154 -3.03 -10.71 -13.93
N PHE A 155 -1.83 -10.48 -13.38
CA PHE A 155 -1.62 -9.80 -12.10
C PHE A 155 -1.17 -8.36 -12.30
N ASP A 156 -1.72 -7.45 -11.49
CA ASP A 156 -1.27 -6.07 -11.27
C ASP A 156 -0.77 -5.34 -12.54
N PRO A 157 -1.63 -5.08 -13.54
CA PRO A 157 -1.19 -4.58 -14.83
C PRO A 157 -0.83 -3.09 -14.80
N TRP A 158 0.41 -2.78 -14.47
CA TRP A 158 1.01 -1.46 -14.72
C TRP A 158 1.88 -1.54 -15.98
N LEU A 159 1.32 -1.17 -17.13
CA LEU A 159 1.96 -1.29 -18.45
C LEU A 159 2.32 0.06 -19.08
N THR A 160 1.73 1.15 -18.58
CA THR A 160 1.89 2.47 -19.19
C THR A 160 1.84 3.56 -18.12
N GLY A 161 2.56 4.63 -18.39
CA GLY A 161 2.61 5.81 -17.52
C GLY A 161 3.44 5.64 -16.25
N PRO A 162 3.61 6.72 -15.51
CA PRO A 162 4.30 6.70 -14.22
C PRO A 162 3.37 6.25 -13.09
N ALA A 163 3.98 5.82 -11.99
CA ALA A 163 3.34 5.59 -10.70
C ALA A 163 3.78 6.65 -9.67
N PHE A 164 3.08 6.68 -8.52
CA PHE A 164 3.37 7.57 -7.40
C PHE A 164 3.58 9.03 -7.82
N ALA A 165 2.56 9.62 -8.44
CA ALA A 165 2.57 11.02 -8.86
C ALA A 165 3.82 11.38 -9.70
N ARG A 166 4.15 10.57 -10.68
CA ARG A 166 5.33 10.67 -11.57
C ARG A 166 6.68 10.28 -10.92
N GLY A 167 6.69 9.86 -9.66
CA GLY A 167 7.95 9.53 -8.98
C GLY A 167 8.60 8.27 -9.48
N TRP A 168 7.79 7.28 -9.86
CA TRP A 168 8.28 5.99 -10.33
C TRP A 168 7.92 5.74 -11.78
N TRP A 169 8.86 5.15 -12.50
CA TRP A 169 8.71 4.72 -13.89
C TRP A 169 9.12 3.26 -14.02
N LEU A 170 8.58 2.57 -15.02
CA LEU A 170 8.96 1.18 -15.28
C LEU A 170 10.45 1.09 -15.61
N LEU A 171 11.18 0.23 -14.91
CA LEU A 171 12.57 -0.09 -15.24
C LEU A 171 12.65 -0.88 -16.54
N HIS A 172 11.71 -1.81 -16.73
CA HIS A 172 11.62 -2.63 -17.92
C HIS A 172 10.43 -2.18 -18.77
N GLU A 173 10.70 -1.89 -20.05
CA GLU A 173 9.63 -1.67 -21.02
C GLU A 173 8.89 -2.99 -21.24
N PRO A 174 7.54 -3.04 -21.11
CA PRO A 174 6.80 -4.25 -21.34
C PRO A 174 6.88 -4.67 -22.82
N PRO A 175 6.71 -5.96 -23.15
CA PRO A 175 6.60 -6.41 -24.55
C PRO A 175 5.55 -5.62 -25.31
N ALA A 176 5.79 -5.37 -26.58
CA ALA A 176 4.93 -4.51 -27.42
C ALA A 176 3.46 -4.98 -27.51
N ASP A 177 3.23 -6.28 -27.36
CA ASP A 177 1.91 -6.93 -27.37
C ASP A 177 1.23 -7.00 -25.98
N SER A 178 1.82 -6.38 -24.93
CA SER A 178 1.32 -6.50 -23.55
C SER A 178 -0.11 -5.99 -23.37
N MET A 179 -0.50 -4.91 -24.05
CA MET A 179 -1.89 -4.43 -24.00
C MET A 179 -2.85 -5.39 -24.73
N GLU A 180 -2.44 -5.99 -25.83
CA GLU A 180 -3.23 -7.01 -26.51
C GLU A 180 -3.42 -8.24 -25.62
N ARG A 181 -2.35 -8.69 -24.98
CA ARG A 181 -2.39 -9.78 -23.98
C ARG A 181 -3.36 -9.47 -22.84
N LEU A 182 -3.32 -8.25 -22.33
CA LEU A 182 -4.23 -7.80 -21.26
C LEU A 182 -5.69 -7.82 -21.71
N CYS A 183 -5.97 -7.37 -22.93
CA CYS A 183 -7.31 -7.43 -23.52
C CYS A 183 -7.83 -8.87 -23.74
N MET A 184 -6.93 -9.85 -23.87
CA MET A 184 -7.28 -11.27 -24.00
C MET A 184 -7.37 -12.00 -22.66
N ALA A 185 -7.21 -11.32 -21.53
CA ALA A 185 -7.32 -11.92 -20.21
C ALA A 185 -8.74 -12.44 -19.95
N ASP A 186 -8.86 -13.62 -19.37
CA ASP A 186 -10.11 -14.16 -18.82
C ASP A 186 -10.41 -13.60 -17.44
N LEU A 187 -9.37 -13.30 -16.65
CA LEU A 187 -9.48 -12.71 -15.33
C LEU A 187 -8.22 -11.92 -14.97
N ILE A 188 -8.42 -10.88 -14.19
CA ILE A 188 -7.34 -10.01 -13.69
C ILE A 188 -7.41 -9.98 -12.17
N TYR A 189 -6.28 -10.11 -11.52
CA TYR A 189 -6.14 -9.85 -10.08
C TYR A 189 -5.39 -8.55 -9.85
N ILE A 190 -5.93 -7.70 -8.98
CA ILE A 190 -5.27 -6.50 -8.49
C ILE A 190 -5.11 -6.62 -6.98
N SER A 191 -3.86 -6.58 -6.53
CA SER A 191 -3.51 -6.87 -5.15
C SER A 191 -3.91 -5.74 -4.20
N HIS A 192 -3.66 -4.50 -4.58
CA HIS A 192 -3.93 -3.33 -3.76
C HIS A 192 -3.94 -2.03 -4.57
N MET A 193 -4.20 -0.91 -3.89
CA MET A 193 -4.47 0.37 -4.53
C MET A 193 -3.24 1.19 -4.94
N HIS A 194 -2.02 0.81 -4.60
CA HIS A 194 -0.84 1.56 -5.02
C HIS A 194 -0.74 1.63 -6.54
N SER A 195 -0.31 2.77 -7.04
CA SER A 195 -0.39 3.08 -8.48
C SER A 195 0.58 2.31 -9.37
N ASP A 196 1.54 1.61 -8.80
CA ASP A 196 2.42 0.65 -9.47
C ASP A 196 1.83 -0.77 -9.57
N HIS A 197 0.66 -1.00 -8.96
CA HIS A 197 -0.16 -2.21 -9.06
C HIS A 197 -1.52 -1.90 -9.68
N LEU A 198 -2.17 -0.84 -9.23
CA LEU A 198 -3.43 -0.32 -9.79
C LEU A 198 -3.15 0.87 -10.70
N SER A 199 -2.85 0.60 -11.96
CA SER A 199 -2.58 1.65 -12.97
C SER A 199 -3.85 2.09 -13.68
N TYR A 200 -4.43 3.22 -13.29
CA TYR A 200 -5.58 3.78 -13.99
C TYR A 200 -5.31 4.13 -15.47
N PRO A 201 -4.12 4.61 -15.88
CA PRO A 201 -3.80 4.76 -17.30
C PRO A 201 -3.90 3.47 -18.10
N THR A 202 -3.37 2.37 -17.54
CA THR A 202 -3.48 1.04 -18.17
C THR A 202 -4.93 0.57 -18.23
N LEU A 203 -5.67 0.69 -17.12
CA LEU A 203 -7.07 0.28 -17.04
C LEU A 203 -7.99 1.13 -17.93
N LYS A 204 -7.67 2.40 -18.14
CA LYS A 204 -8.39 3.24 -19.08
C LYS A 204 -8.29 2.70 -20.51
N SER A 205 -7.10 2.31 -20.93
CA SER A 205 -6.89 1.67 -22.23
C SER A 205 -7.59 0.32 -22.34
N LEU A 206 -7.55 -0.49 -21.28
CA LEU A 206 -8.25 -1.78 -21.20
C LEU A 206 -9.77 -1.58 -21.31
N SER A 207 -10.34 -0.66 -20.54
CA SER A 207 -11.79 -0.45 -20.49
C SER A 207 -12.39 0.05 -21.80
N ALA A 208 -11.59 0.68 -22.66
CA ALA A 208 -12.03 1.06 -24.00
C ALA A 208 -12.32 -0.14 -24.91
N THR A 209 -11.70 -1.30 -24.65
CA THR A 209 -11.84 -2.51 -25.46
C THR A 209 -12.59 -3.62 -24.70
N ARG A 210 -12.31 -3.79 -23.42
CA ARG A 210 -12.83 -4.87 -22.57
C ARG A 210 -13.31 -4.32 -21.21
N PRO A 211 -14.38 -3.53 -21.17
CA PRO A 211 -14.96 -3.03 -19.92
C PRO A 211 -15.53 -4.13 -19.03
N ASP A 212 -15.79 -5.29 -19.59
CA ASP A 212 -16.46 -6.45 -18.99
C ASP A 212 -15.51 -7.51 -18.43
N VAL A 213 -14.19 -7.35 -18.60
CA VAL A 213 -13.24 -8.35 -18.11
C VAL A 213 -13.37 -8.52 -16.60
N PRO A 214 -13.45 -9.76 -16.08
CA PRO A 214 -13.53 -9.99 -14.65
C PRO A 214 -12.26 -9.54 -13.93
N ILE A 215 -12.40 -8.63 -12.99
CA ILE A 215 -11.32 -8.17 -12.11
C ILE A 215 -11.64 -8.59 -10.69
N TYR A 216 -10.70 -9.22 -10.04
CA TYR A 216 -10.84 -9.73 -8.68
C TYR A 216 -9.92 -8.97 -7.72
N VAL A 217 -10.49 -8.53 -6.61
CA VAL A 217 -9.81 -7.83 -5.52
C VAL A 217 -10.25 -8.38 -4.17
N GLY A 218 -9.40 -8.28 -3.15
CA GLY A 218 -9.76 -8.65 -1.79
C GLY A 218 -10.72 -7.64 -1.15
N ASP A 219 -11.53 -8.12 -0.20
CA ASP A 219 -12.45 -7.29 0.60
C ASP A 219 -11.67 -6.54 1.69
N THR A 220 -10.85 -5.59 1.28
CA THR A 220 -10.07 -4.73 2.16
C THR A 220 -10.91 -3.58 2.70
N SER A 221 -10.61 -3.10 3.92
CA SER A 221 -11.33 -1.96 4.51
C SER A 221 -11.11 -0.65 3.75
N ARG A 222 -10.00 -0.53 3.01
CA ARG A 222 -9.80 0.49 1.98
C ARG A 222 -10.11 -0.15 0.62
N PRO A 223 -11.22 0.22 -0.03
CA PRO A 223 -11.58 -0.35 -1.33
C PRO A 223 -10.47 -0.12 -2.37
N VAL A 224 -10.07 -1.17 -3.07
CA VAL A 224 -9.02 -1.06 -4.11
C VAL A 224 -9.41 0.01 -5.15
N PHE A 225 -10.67 -0.01 -5.59
CA PHE A 225 -11.20 0.89 -6.60
C PHE A 225 -11.93 2.12 -6.04
N TRP A 226 -11.50 2.67 -4.91
CA TRP A 226 -12.16 3.83 -4.30
C TRP A 226 -12.16 5.12 -5.16
N MET A 227 -11.29 5.17 -6.19
CA MET A 227 -11.14 6.28 -7.12
C MET A 227 -11.70 6.01 -8.52
N LEU A 228 -12.42 4.90 -8.71
CA LEU A 228 -12.86 4.47 -10.04
C LEU A 228 -13.69 5.53 -10.78
N GLU A 229 -14.65 6.13 -10.12
CA GLU A 229 -15.54 7.14 -10.71
C GLU A 229 -14.76 8.37 -11.20
N LYS A 230 -13.77 8.83 -10.42
CA LYS A 230 -12.95 10.00 -10.77
C LYS A 230 -11.91 9.70 -11.85
N SER A 231 -11.50 8.45 -11.97
CA SER A 231 -10.48 8.01 -12.94
C SER A 231 -10.95 8.01 -14.39
N GLN A 232 -12.27 8.16 -14.64
CA GLN A 232 -12.90 8.00 -15.94
C GLN A 232 -12.71 6.62 -16.57
N VAL A 233 -12.39 5.61 -15.76
CA VAL A 233 -12.27 4.21 -16.19
C VAL A 233 -13.62 3.53 -16.05
N GLN A 234 -14.11 2.92 -17.12
CA GLN A 234 -15.40 2.24 -17.15
C GLN A 234 -15.21 0.73 -17.09
N LEU A 235 -15.23 0.16 -15.91
CA LEU A 235 -15.16 -1.26 -15.67
C LEU A 235 -16.49 -1.74 -15.08
N THR A 236 -17.06 -2.81 -15.64
CA THR A 236 -18.40 -3.29 -15.28
C THR A 236 -18.40 -4.62 -14.53
N ASN A 237 -17.22 -5.27 -14.35
CA ASN A 237 -17.12 -6.60 -13.77
C ASN A 237 -16.00 -6.65 -12.71
N ILE A 238 -16.14 -5.83 -11.67
CA ILE A 238 -15.25 -5.85 -10.50
C ILE A 238 -15.84 -6.77 -9.44
N ASN A 239 -15.06 -7.75 -9.01
CA ASN A 239 -15.46 -8.76 -8.05
C ASN A 239 -14.66 -8.61 -6.77
N ILE A 240 -15.30 -8.16 -5.70
CA ILE A 240 -14.73 -8.09 -4.35
C ILE A 240 -14.98 -9.44 -3.70
N VAL A 241 -13.91 -10.13 -3.32
CA VAL A 241 -14.01 -11.49 -2.76
C VAL A 241 -13.51 -11.52 -1.31
N PRO A 242 -14.15 -12.33 -0.46
CA PRO A 242 -13.74 -12.49 0.93
C PRO A 242 -12.39 -13.21 1.02
N PHE A 243 -11.64 -12.89 2.06
CA PHE A 243 -10.35 -13.53 2.33
C PHE A 243 -10.50 -15.00 2.71
N GLY A 244 -9.55 -15.81 2.28
CA GLY A 244 -9.44 -17.19 2.69
C GLY A 244 -10.52 -18.12 2.12
N ILE A 245 -11.20 -17.73 1.07
CA ILE A 245 -12.24 -18.53 0.43
C ILE A 245 -11.87 -18.81 -1.01
N TRP A 246 -11.84 -20.10 -1.39
CA TRP A 246 -11.60 -20.51 -2.75
C TRP A 246 -12.67 -19.98 -3.70
N GLN A 247 -12.20 -19.30 -4.74
CA GLN A 247 -13.00 -18.87 -5.88
C GLN A 247 -12.79 -19.89 -7.00
N ASN A 248 -13.78 -20.75 -7.24
CA ASN A 248 -13.72 -21.73 -8.30
C ASN A 248 -14.08 -21.07 -9.62
N ILE A 249 -13.15 -21.04 -10.56
CA ILE A 249 -13.35 -20.51 -11.91
C ILE A 249 -13.89 -21.61 -12.84
N ASP A 250 -13.30 -22.80 -12.75
CA ASP A 250 -13.78 -24.00 -13.44
C ASP A 250 -13.42 -25.27 -12.64
N GLU A 251 -13.49 -26.44 -13.24
CA GLU A 251 -13.19 -27.71 -12.59
C GLU A 251 -11.71 -27.89 -12.21
N HIS A 252 -10.80 -27.15 -12.83
CA HIS A 252 -9.36 -27.26 -12.63
C HIS A 252 -8.71 -26.04 -12.03
N LEU A 253 -9.32 -24.86 -12.19
CA LEU A 253 -8.79 -23.58 -11.78
C LEU A 253 -9.57 -22.98 -10.62
N ARG A 254 -8.89 -22.68 -9.55
CA ARG A 254 -9.40 -21.89 -8.43
C ARG A 254 -8.30 -20.96 -7.88
N PHE A 255 -8.70 -19.93 -7.21
CA PHE A 255 -7.77 -19.03 -6.51
C PHE A 255 -8.32 -18.58 -5.17
N MET A 256 -7.45 -18.03 -4.34
CA MET A 256 -7.79 -17.53 -3.04
C MET A 256 -6.97 -16.28 -2.73
N ILE A 257 -7.65 -15.26 -2.27
CA ILE A 257 -7.00 -14.01 -1.82
C ILE A 257 -6.85 -14.05 -0.31
N LEU A 258 -5.68 -13.67 0.17
CA LEU A 258 -5.32 -13.61 1.58
C LEU A 258 -4.91 -12.18 1.95
N LYS A 259 -5.13 -11.83 3.21
CA LYS A 259 -4.85 -10.49 3.75
C LYS A 259 -3.46 -10.41 4.35
N ASP A 260 -2.79 -9.26 4.25
CA ASP A 260 -1.57 -9.00 5.01
C ASP A 260 -1.86 -8.74 6.49
N GLU A 261 -0.97 -9.19 7.39
CA GLU A 261 -1.07 -8.89 8.82
C GLU A 261 -0.60 -7.47 9.15
N VAL A 262 0.37 -6.96 8.41
CA VAL A 262 1.02 -5.67 8.71
C VAL A 262 0.23 -4.49 8.15
N HIS A 263 -0.34 -4.66 6.96
CA HIS A 263 -1.20 -3.68 6.29
C HIS A 263 -2.56 -4.29 5.91
N PRO A 264 -3.33 -4.73 6.91
CA PRO A 264 -4.57 -5.48 6.67
C PRO A 264 -5.66 -4.67 5.98
N GLU A 265 -5.54 -3.35 6.01
CA GLU A 265 -6.49 -2.44 5.38
C GLU A 265 -6.34 -2.35 3.86
N MET A 266 -5.19 -2.76 3.29
CA MET A 266 -4.93 -2.58 1.87
C MET A 266 -4.21 -3.74 1.18
N ASP A 267 -3.19 -4.35 1.81
CA ASP A 267 -2.32 -5.30 1.12
C ASP A 267 -2.90 -6.72 1.09
N THR A 268 -2.86 -7.32 -0.08
CA THR A 268 -3.33 -8.69 -0.28
C THR A 268 -2.33 -9.53 -1.08
N CYS A 269 -2.39 -10.84 -0.89
CA CYS A 269 -1.68 -11.82 -1.69
C CYS A 269 -2.65 -12.85 -2.27
N ILE A 270 -2.21 -13.64 -3.22
CA ILE A 270 -3.04 -14.64 -3.90
C ILE A 270 -2.35 -15.99 -4.00
N ILE A 271 -3.14 -17.05 -3.81
CA ILE A 271 -2.81 -18.43 -4.18
C ILE A 271 -3.66 -18.80 -5.39
N VAL A 272 -3.02 -19.23 -6.45
CA VAL A 272 -3.70 -19.80 -7.63
C VAL A 272 -3.42 -21.29 -7.66
N GLU A 273 -4.45 -22.11 -7.79
CA GLU A 273 -4.32 -23.55 -7.93
C GLU A 273 -4.93 -24.00 -9.26
N TYR A 274 -4.13 -24.69 -10.05
CA TYR A 274 -4.56 -25.33 -11.28
C TYR A 274 -4.19 -26.80 -11.26
N LYS A 275 -5.18 -27.69 -11.33
CA LYS A 275 -4.99 -29.17 -11.25
C LYS A 275 -4.13 -29.58 -10.04
N GLY A 276 -4.31 -28.96 -8.89
CA GLY A 276 -3.54 -29.22 -7.67
C GLY A 276 -2.13 -28.60 -7.63
N HIS A 277 -1.68 -27.94 -8.69
CA HIS A 277 -0.43 -27.18 -8.71
C HIS A 277 -0.66 -25.77 -8.18
N MET A 278 0.17 -25.32 -7.24
CA MET A 278 -0.01 -24.04 -6.56
C MET A 278 1.03 -22.99 -6.96
N ILE A 279 0.54 -21.80 -7.26
CA ILE A 279 1.32 -20.59 -7.50
C ILE A 279 0.97 -19.59 -6.39
N LEU A 280 1.95 -19.21 -5.58
CA LEU A 280 1.81 -18.23 -4.51
C LEU A 280 2.44 -16.90 -4.95
N ASN A 281 1.64 -15.84 -4.95
CA ASN A 281 2.13 -14.49 -5.18
C ASN A 281 1.87 -13.64 -3.92
N THR A 282 2.93 -13.35 -3.17
CA THR A 282 2.81 -12.54 -1.94
C THR A 282 2.78 -11.03 -2.22
N VAL A 283 3.06 -10.63 -3.45
CA VAL A 283 3.09 -9.23 -3.86
C VAL A 283 3.91 -8.40 -2.86
N ASP A 284 3.41 -7.25 -2.41
CA ASP A 284 4.07 -6.35 -1.46
C ASP A 284 3.82 -6.71 0.01
N CYS A 285 3.01 -7.74 0.27
CA CYS A 285 2.70 -8.16 1.62
C CYS A 285 3.95 -8.37 2.46
N THR A 286 3.97 -7.77 3.64
CA THR A 286 5.04 -7.93 4.61
C THR A 286 4.92 -9.25 5.35
N ARG A 287 3.72 -9.60 5.82
CA ARG A 287 3.44 -10.86 6.50
C ARG A 287 2.09 -11.41 6.09
N PRO A 288 1.98 -11.96 4.88
CA PRO A 288 0.71 -12.42 4.34
C PRO A 288 0.13 -13.54 5.20
N ASN A 289 -1.17 -13.48 5.41
CA ASN A 289 -1.97 -14.42 6.20
C ASN A 289 -1.33 -14.78 7.55
N TYR A 290 -0.81 -13.80 8.28
CA TYR A 290 -0.16 -14.00 9.58
C TYR A 290 1.02 -14.99 9.56
N GLY A 291 1.67 -15.09 8.40
CA GLY A 291 2.77 -16.03 8.16
C GLY A 291 2.32 -17.47 7.87
N ARG A 292 1.02 -17.70 7.74
CA ARG A 292 0.44 -19.02 7.42
C ARG A 292 0.27 -19.16 5.92
N LEU A 293 1.27 -19.71 5.30
CA LEU A 293 1.34 -19.86 3.85
C LEU A 293 1.65 -21.31 3.48
N PRO A 294 1.28 -21.70 2.27
CA PRO A 294 1.58 -23.01 1.75
C PRO A 294 3.09 -23.28 1.64
N HIS A 295 3.47 -24.49 2.09
CA HIS A 295 4.82 -25.01 1.87
C HIS A 295 4.88 -25.77 0.54
N ASN A 296 6.05 -25.83 -0.06
CA ASN A 296 6.32 -26.62 -1.27
C ASN A 296 5.44 -26.26 -2.47
N VAL A 297 4.97 -25.01 -2.55
CA VAL A 297 4.26 -24.54 -3.75
C VAL A 297 5.16 -24.65 -4.98
N ASP A 298 4.56 -24.80 -6.15
CA ASP A 298 5.32 -25.00 -7.39
C ASP A 298 6.07 -23.73 -7.80
N LEU A 299 5.43 -22.57 -7.67
CA LEU A 299 6.04 -21.25 -7.92
C LEU A 299 5.66 -20.27 -6.80
N MET A 300 6.65 -19.56 -6.27
CA MET A 300 6.45 -18.43 -5.37
C MET A 300 7.03 -17.17 -5.98
N MET A 301 6.26 -16.07 -5.90
CA MET A 301 6.65 -14.72 -6.31
C MET A 301 6.51 -13.75 -5.14
N SER A 302 7.44 -12.80 -5.01
CA SER A 302 7.37 -11.74 -4.00
C SER A 302 8.15 -10.49 -4.43
N ASP A 303 7.82 -9.34 -3.83
CA ASP A 303 8.62 -8.12 -3.93
C ASP A 303 10.05 -8.32 -3.39
N PHE A 304 10.96 -7.43 -3.79
CA PHE A 304 12.36 -7.51 -3.38
C PHE A 304 13.04 -6.15 -3.18
N ALA A 305 12.59 -5.11 -3.87
CA ALA A 305 13.34 -3.87 -4.00
C ALA A 305 13.38 -3.02 -2.73
N GLY A 306 12.32 -3.07 -1.93
CA GLY A 306 12.16 -2.20 -0.76
C GLY A 306 12.03 -0.73 -1.17
N GLY A 307 11.27 -0.45 -2.25
CA GLY A 307 11.12 0.90 -2.81
C GLY A 307 10.62 1.92 -1.80
N ALA A 308 9.56 1.61 -1.10
CA ALA A 308 8.97 2.48 -0.08
C ALA A 308 9.95 2.81 1.08
N SER A 309 10.95 1.97 1.35
CA SER A 309 11.98 2.25 2.37
C SER A 309 12.83 3.49 2.05
N GLY A 310 12.75 4.00 0.83
CA GLY A 310 13.44 5.22 0.41
C GLY A 310 12.78 6.53 0.86
N PHE A 311 11.57 6.49 1.42
CA PHE A 311 10.81 7.69 1.81
C PHE A 311 11.59 8.69 2.69
N PRO A 312 12.54 8.29 3.58
CA PRO A 312 13.30 9.25 4.37
C PRO A 312 14.10 10.25 3.53
N MET A 313 14.35 9.98 2.25
CA MET A 313 15.00 10.93 1.34
C MET A 313 14.20 12.22 1.17
N THR A 314 12.89 12.19 1.44
CA THR A 314 12.01 13.36 1.41
C THR A 314 12.08 14.20 2.68
N PHE A 315 12.64 13.68 3.77
CA PHE A 315 12.72 14.37 5.05
C PHE A 315 13.98 15.22 5.20
N SER A 316 13.84 16.34 5.93
CA SER A 316 14.94 17.23 6.27
C SER A 316 14.81 17.75 7.70
N GLY A 317 15.92 18.21 8.25
CA GLY A 317 15.98 18.73 9.64
C GLY A 317 16.13 17.64 10.70
N GLY A 318 16.41 18.05 11.93
CA GLY A 318 16.57 17.14 13.06
C GLY A 318 17.58 16.03 12.80
N LYS A 319 17.17 14.77 12.96
CA LYS A 319 17.99 13.58 12.75
C LYS A 319 18.25 13.24 11.27
N TYR A 320 17.51 13.82 10.33
CA TYR A 320 17.52 13.46 8.91
C TYR A 320 18.73 14.04 8.16
N THR A 321 19.94 13.80 8.68
CA THR A 321 21.18 14.06 7.95
C THR A 321 21.35 13.06 6.79
N GLU A 322 22.09 13.43 5.77
CA GLU A 322 22.33 12.53 4.62
C GLU A 322 22.97 11.19 5.05
N SER A 323 23.89 11.23 6.01
CA SER A 323 24.49 10.02 6.57
C SER A 323 23.46 9.15 7.28
N TRP A 324 22.60 9.74 8.11
CA TRP A 324 21.53 8.99 8.80
C TRP A 324 20.57 8.35 7.82
N LYS A 325 20.13 9.10 6.79
CA LYS A 325 19.24 8.57 5.76
C LYS A 325 19.84 7.39 5.03
N ALA A 326 21.10 7.51 4.58
CA ALA A 326 21.81 6.44 3.88
C ALA A 326 21.91 5.17 4.73
N ASP A 327 22.30 5.30 6.00
CA ASP A 327 22.41 4.18 6.93
C ASP A 327 21.06 3.55 7.23
N PHE A 328 20.03 4.36 7.45
CA PHE A 328 18.67 3.87 7.69
C PHE A 328 18.15 3.05 6.50
N ILE A 329 18.18 3.62 5.30
CA ILE A 329 17.68 2.97 4.08
C ILE A 329 18.44 1.67 3.82
N LYS A 330 19.76 1.70 3.92
CA LYS A 330 20.61 0.50 3.74
C LYS A 330 20.23 -0.61 4.74
N ASN A 331 19.99 -0.24 6.00
CA ASN A 331 19.63 -1.22 7.03
C ASN A 331 18.24 -1.80 6.80
N GLU A 332 17.24 -0.96 6.48
CA GLU A 332 15.87 -1.43 6.21
C GLU A 332 15.85 -2.38 4.98
N ARG A 333 16.54 -2.04 3.92
CA ARG A 333 16.63 -2.90 2.74
C ARG A 333 17.34 -4.22 3.00
N LYS A 334 18.41 -4.19 3.79
CA LYS A 334 19.08 -5.42 4.22
C LYS A 334 18.16 -6.31 5.06
N LYS A 335 17.38 -5.71 5.95
CA LYS A 335 16.38 -6.45 6.75
C LYS A 335 15.33 -7.09 5.85
N LEU A 336 14.78 -6.35 4.90
CA LEU A 336 13.80 -6.86 3.93
C LEU A 336 14.38 -8.03 3.13
N MET A 337 15.57 -7.88 2.56
CA MET A 337 16.22 -8.93 1.77
C MET A 337 16.42 -10.21 2.60
N ASN A 338 16.90 -10.08 3.84
CA ASN A 338 17.09 -11.21 4.72
C ASN A 338 15.74 -11.86 5.10
N TYR A 339 14.74 -11.05 5.39
CA TYR A 339 13.39 -11.53 5.71
C TYR A 339 12.79 -12.32 4.54
N LYS A 340 12.84 -11.78 3.31
CA LYS A 340 12.34 -12.49 2.11
C LYS A 340 13.10 -13.79 1.88
N ALA A 341 14.43 -13.79 2.01
CA ALA A 341 15.22 -15.02 1.88
C ALA A 341 14.84 -16.08 2.94
N GLN A 342 14.59 -15.68 4.19
CA GLN A 342 14.14 -16.58 5.24
C GLN A 342 12.72 -17.10 5.00
N LEU A 343 11.80 -16.24 4.53
CA LEU A 343 10.45 -16.63 4.16
C LEU A 343 10.48 -17.70 3.07
N VAL A 344 11.20 -17.44 1.97
CA VAL A 344 11.36 -18.40 0.87
C VAL A 344 11.97 -19.71 1.37
N LYS A 345 13.02 -19.63 2.20
CA LYS A 345 13.63 -20.81 2.82
C LYS A 345 12.65 -21.59 3.68
N SER A 346 11.79 -20.93 4.44
CA SER A 346 10.81 -21.60 5.31
C SER A 346 9.69 -22.29 4.52
N LEU A 347 9.25 -21.68 3.43
CA LEU A 347 8.16 -22.22 2.60
C LEU A 347 8.61 -23.26 1.60
N GLN A 348 9.90 -23.31 1.25
CA GLN A 348 10.48 -24.31 0.33
C GLN A 348 9.73 -24.42 -1.01
N PRO A 349 9.44 -23.32 -1.72
CA PRO A 349 8.85 -23.42 -3.05
C PRO A 349 9.79 -24.17 -4.00
N LYS A 350 9.26 -24.85 -5.01
CA LYS A 350 10.10 -25.50 -6.02
C LYS A 350 10.83 -24.47 -6.89
N ILE A 351 10.12 -23.38 -7.24
CA ILE A 351 10.64 -22.26 -8.01
C ILE A 351 10.35 -20.96 -7.27
N TYR A 352 11.33 -20.06 -7.23
CA TYR A 352 11.17 -18.71 -6.69
C TYR A 352 11.51 -17.66 -7.73
N CYS A 353 10.66 -16.62 -7.82
CA CYS A 353 10.80 -15.50 -8.74
C CYS A 353 10.64 -14.18 -7.97
N PRO A 354 11.71 -13.37 -7.78
CA PRO A 354 11.55 -11.99 -7.32
C PRO A 354 10.89 -11.14 -8.40
N PHE A 355 9.86 -10.39 -8.02
CA PHE A 355 9.13 -9.50 -8.93
C PHE A 355 8.63 -8.27 -8.14
N ALA A 356 7.79 -7.39 -8.73
CA ALA A 356 7.27 -6.20 -8.04
C ALA A 356 8.37 -5.31 -7.42
N GLY A 357 9.42 -5.02 -8.19
CA GLY A 357 10.54 -4.21 -7.71
C GLY A 357 11.34 -3.56 -8.86
N TYR A 358 10.83 -3.68 -10.08
CA TYR A 358 11.51 -3.20 -11.28
C TYR A 358 10.99 -1.82 -11.70
N PHE A 359 11.38 -0.81 -10.92
CA PHE A 359 11.05 0.59 -11.18
C PHE A 359 12.30 1.46 -11.04
N VAL A 360 12.22 2.70 -11.52
CA VAL A 360 13.28 3.69 -11.46
C VAL A 360 12.72 5.08 -11.18
N GLU A 361 13.47 5.85 -10.41
CA GLU A 361 13.26 7.29 -10.24
C GLU A 361 13.93 7.99 -11.44
N ALA A 362 13.13 8.38 -12.43
CA ALA A 362 13.67 8.89 -13.69
C ALA A 362 13.66 10.41 -13.80
N HIS A 363 12.96 11.13 -12.89
CA HIS A 363 12.90 12.58 -12.95
C HIS A 363 14.31 13.20 -12.80
N PRO A 364 14.72 14.15 -13.65
CA PRO A 364 16.07 14.74 -13.60
C PRO A 364 16.44 15.32 -12.24
N SER A 365 15.51 15.98 -11.55
CA SER A 365 15.75 16.55 -10.20
C SER A 365 15.85 15.51 -9.09
N ASP A 366 15.51 14.25 -9.37
CA ASP A 366 15.64 13.13 -8.42
C ASP A 366 16.88 12.26 -8.71
N ARG A 367 17.75 12.74 -9.56
CA ARG A 367 18.97 12.01 -9.93
C ARG A 367 19.81 11.62 -8.72
N TYR A 368 19.96 12.53 -7.77
CA TYR A 368 20.69 12.26 -6.54
C TYR A 368 20.03 11.13 -5.71
N ILE A 369 18.72 11.01 -5.73
CA ILE A 369 17.99 9.93 -5.07
C ILE A 369 18.29 8.61 -5.75
N LYS A 370 18.22 8.56 -7.08
CA LYS A 370 18.57 7.37 -7.88
C LYS A 370 19.99 6.90 -7.59
N GLU A 371 20.94 7.82 -7.46
CA GLU A 371 22.36 7.52 -7.24
C GLU A 371 22.65 7.09 -5.79
N THR A 372 21.98 7.67 -4.82
CA THR A 372 22.21 7.43 -3.38
C THR A 372 21.29 6.39 -2.77
N ASN A 373 20.09 6.25 -3.31
CA ASN A 373 19.07 5.34 -2.83
C ASN A 373 19.19 3.95 -3.50
N THR A 374 20.22 3.19 -3.12
CA THR A 374 20.45 1.85 -3.69
C THR A 374 19.36 0.88 -3.29
N LYS A 375 18.54 0.47 -4.25
CA LYS A 375 17.50 -0.56 -4.07
C LYS A 375 18.09 -1.96 -3.97
N ASN A 376 17.38 -2.89 -3.33
CA ASN A 376 17.72 -4.30 -3.39
C ASN A 376 17.66 -4.79 -4.84
N ASN A 377 18.50 -5.76 -5.13
CA ASN A 377 18.67 -6.35 -6.46
C ASN A 377 18.15 -7.79 -6.45
N ALA A 378 17.40 -8.17 -7.48
CA ALA A 378 16.78 -9.49 -7.61
C ALA A 378 17.83 -10.63 -7.67
N GLU A 379 18.92 -10.40 -8.39
CA GLU A 379 20.01 -11.38 -8.50
C GLU A 379 20.71 -11.61 -7.17
N GLN A 380 20.88 -10.56 -6.36
CA GLN A 380 21.46 -10.69 -5.02
C GLN A 380 20.55 -11.48 -4.09
N LEU A 381 19.23 -11.25 -4.15
CA LEU A 381 18.25 -12.04 -3.37
C LEU A 381 18.28 -13.50 -3.82
N ASN A 382 18.25 -13.76 -5.12
CA ASN A 382 18.34 -15.12 -5.67
C ASN A 382 19.65 -15.82 -5.27
N ALA A 383 20.78 -15.12 -5.27
CA ALA A 383 22.06 -15.67 -4.80
C ALA A 383 22.01 -16.02 -3.31
N LEU A 384 21.39 -15.18 -2.48
CA LEU A 384 21.21 -15.44 -1.04
C LEU A 384 20.33 -16.66 -0.79
N ILE A 385 19.23 -16.81 -1.55
CA ILE A 385 18.33 -17.98 -1.48
C ILE A 385 19.09 -19.24 -1.89
N LYS A 386 19.78 -19.24 -3.03
CA LYS A 386 20.59 -20.39 -3.48
C LYS A 386 21.63 -20.83 -2.44
N LYS A 387 22.25 -19.88 -1.73
CA LYS A 387 23.21 -20.19 -0.66
C LYS A 387 22.54 -20.85 0.53
N SER A 388 21.35 -20.40 0.92
CA SER A 388 20.66 -20.85 2.15
C SER A 388 19.69 -22.01 1.93
N ALA A 389 19.22 -22.23 0.71
CA ALA A 389 18.28 -23.27 0.29
C ALA A 389 18.57 -23.73 -1.16
N PRO A 390 19.65 -24.49 -1.37
CA PRO A 390 20.16 -24.85 -2.71
C PRO A 390 19.19 -25.72 -3.54
N GLY A 391 18.19 -26.33 -2.92
CA GLY A 391 17.16 -27.11 -3.59
C GLY A 391 16.10 -26.26 -4.32
N ILE A 392 16.03 -24.95 -4.05
CA ILE A 392 15.07 -24.05 -4.68
C ILE A 392 15.64 -23.56 -6.02
N THR A 393 14.87 -23.75 -7.10
CA THR A 393 15.19 -23.14 -8.40
C THR A 393 14.83 -21.66 -8.36
N THR A 394 15.77 -20.77 -8.70
CA THR A 394 15.53 -19.33 -8.74
C THR A 394 15.44 -18.83 -10.18
N TRP A 395 14.49 -17.94 -10.45
CA TRP A 395 14.28 -17.31 -11.74
C TRP A 395 14.31 -15.78 -11.60
N THR A 396 15.26 -15.10 -12.26
CA THR A 396 15.21 -13.65 -12.43
C THR A 396 14.54 -13.34 -13.76
N PRO A 397 13.34 -12.77 -13.76
CA PRO A 397 12.55 -12.65 -14.99
C PRO A 397 13.04 -11.51 -15.88
N LYS A 398 12.84 -11.66 -17.20
CA LYS A 398 13.02 -10.62 -18.21
C LYS A 398 11.72 -10.43 -18.97
N PRO A 399 11.35 -9.19 -19.38
CA PRO A 399 10.12 -8.95 -20.12
C PRO A 399 9.99 -9.85 -21.36
N GLY A 400 8.88 -10.56 -21.44
CA GLY A 400 8.60 -11.53 -22.51
C GLY A 400 9.21 -12.92 -22.31
N ALA A 401 9.98 -13.16 -21.25
CA ALA A 401 10.43 -14.51 -20.90
C ALA A 401 9.26 -15.36 -20.37
N VAL A 402 9.22 -16.63 -20.74
CA VAL A 402 8.16 -17.57 -20.39
C VAL A 402 8.73 -18.74 -19.61
N LEU A 403 8.16 -18.99 -18.43
CA LEU A 403 8.40 -20.21 -17.65
C LEU A 403 7.31 -21.22 -17.97
N ASP A 404 7.70 -22.41 -18.42
CA ASP A 404 6.82 -23.58 -18.53
C ASP A 404 6.89 -24.40 -17.24
N LEU A 405 5.77 -24.47 -16.52
CA LEU A 405 5.74 -25.13 -15.22
C LEU A 405 5.91 -26.65 -15.33
N ALA A 406 5.31 -27.29 -16.34
CA ALA A 406 5.46 -28.72 -16.54
C ALA A 406 6.92 -29.09 -16.75
N LEU A 407 7.61 -28.38 -17.64
CA LEU A 407 9.05 -28.59 -17.89
C LEU A 407 9.90 -28.35 -16.65
N ALA A 408 9.59 -27.32 -15.89
CA ALA A 408 10.32 -26.99 -14.66
C ALA A 408 10.19 -28.05 -13.57
N LEU A 409 9.02 -28.71 -13.50
CA LEU A 409 8.73 -29.75 -12.51
C LEU A 409 9.24 -31.14 -12.93
N MET A 410 9.29 -31.43 -14.24
CA MET A 410 9.67 -32.76 -14.75
C MET A 410 11.16 -33.05 -14.64
N SER A 411 12.04 -32.07 -14.86
CA SER A 411 13.47 -32.31 -14.85
C SER A 411 14.30 -31.04 -14.78
N PRO A 412 15.29 -30.98 -13.87
CA PRO A 412 16.27 -29.87 -13.83
C PRO A 412 17.10 -29.72 -15.10
N SER A 413 17.14 -30.73 -15.95
CA SER A 413 17.95 -30.76 -17.18
C SER A 413 17.23 -30.17 -18.40
N ARG A 414 15.92 -29.95 -18.34
CA ARG A 414 15.16 -29.34 -19.43
C ARG A 414 15.16 -27.82 -19.29
N LYS A 415 15.30 -27.12 -20.39
CA LYS A 415 15.17 -25.67 -20.41
C LYS A 415 13.70 -25.29 -20.25
N ALA A 416 13.29 -25.01 -19.01
CA ALA A 416 11.91 -24.62 -18.67
C ALA A 416 11.63 -23.13 -18.93
N ILE A 417 12.64 -22.31 -19.12
CA ILE A 417 12.50 -20.87 -19.35
C ILE A 417 12.88 -20.59 -20.80
N THR A 418 11.94 -19.99 -21.53
CA THR A 418 12.16 -19.47 -22.88
C THR A 418 12.53 -18.00 -22.77
N ASP A 419 13.66 -17.61 -23.39
CA ASP A 419 14.11 -16.21 -23.40
C ASP A 419 13.12 -15.33 -24.20
N PRO A 420 13.14 -14.00 -23.95
CA PRO A 420 12.31 -13.07 -24.71
C PRO A 420 12.59 -13.16 -26.22
N PRO A 421 11.61 -12.87 -27.07
CA PRO A 421 11.81 -12.74 -28.51
C PRO A 421 12.97 -11.78 -28.82
N SER A 422 13.72 -12.08 -29.87
CA SER A 422 14.80 -11.21 -30.32
C SER A 422 14.25 -9.83 -30.72
N GLY A 423 14.89 -8.78 -30.26
CA GLY A 423 14.44 -7.39 -30.51
C GLY A 423 13.44 -6.86 -29.46
N THR A 424 13.08 -7.64 -28.43
CA THR A 424 12.31 -7.12 -27.32
C THR A 424 13.14 -6.06 -26.58
N ASN A 425 12.58 -4.86 -26.46
CA ASN A 425 13.20 -3.79 -25.69
C ASN A 425 12.86 -3.98 -24.20
N ILE A 426 13.86 -4.40 -23.42
CA ILE A 426 13.68 -4.77 -22.00
C ILE A 426 14.09 -3.67 -21.02
N TYR A 427 14.55 -2.53 -21.53
CA TYR A 427 15.01 -1.43 -20.71
C TYR A 427 14.85 -0.11 -21.45
N LYS A 428 14.36 0.92 -20.74
CA LYS A 428 14.27 2.28 -21.24
C LYS A 428 14.92 3.23 -20.25
N ASP A 429 15.97 3.93 -20.70
CA ASP A 429 16.76 4.83 -19.84
C ASP A 429 16.20 6.26 -19.80
N SER A 430 15.37 6.63 -20.77
CA SER A 430 14.75 7.94 -20.84
C SER A 430 13.23 7.81 -20.93
N TRP A 431 12.53 8.66 -20.22
CA TRP A 431 11.09 8.73 -20.18
C TRP A 431 10.63 10.12 -20.63
N ASP A 432 9.52 10.18 -21.33
CA ASP A 432 8.91 11.44 -21.75
C ASP A 432 8.12 12.02 -20.58
N PHE A 433 8.76 12.91 -19.83
CA PHE A 433 8.13 13.60 -18.70
C PHE A 433 7.08 14.61 -19.15
N ASP A 434 7.22 15.18 -20.35
CA ASP A 434 6.35 16.24 -20.85
C ASP A 434 4.94 15.71 -21.16
N LEU A 435 4.80 14.41 -21.45
CA LEU A 435 3.54 13.75 -21.68
C LEU A 435 2.51 13.95 -20.53
N TYR A 436 2.98 14.13 -19.31
CA TYR A 436 2.14 14.21 -18.11
C TYR A 436 2.14 15.58 -17.44
N VAL A 437 3.11 16.44 -17.73
CA VAL A 437 3.19 17.80 -17.17
C VAL A 437 1.96 18.62 -17.57
N ASP A 438 1.54 18.53 -18.81
CA ASP A 438 0.35 19.21 -19.31
C ASP A 438 -0.93 18.77 -18.62
N GLU A 439 -1.08 17.49 -18.34
CA GLU A 439 -2.23 16.95 -17.63
C GLU A 439 -2.26 17.43 -16.16
N LEU A 440 -1.12 17.49 -15.51
CA LEU A 440 -0.96 18.04 -14.17
C LEU A 440 -1.22 19.55 -14.13
N ASN A 441 -0.69 20.29 -15.12
CA ASN A 441 -0.87 21.74 -15.21
C ASN A 441 -2.32 22.14 -15.52
N ARG A 442 -3.07 21.31 -16.24
CA ARG A 442 -4.51 21.50 -16.53
C ARG A 442 -5.41 21.14 -15.35
N ALA A 443 -4.88 20.62 -14.27
CA ALA A 443 -5.65 20.29 -13.08
C ALA A 443 -6.07 21.58 -12.34
N ILE A 444 -7.00 22.30 -12.92
CA ILE A 444 -7.46 23.65 -12.53
C ILE A 444 -7.99 23.74 -11.10
N THR A 445 -8.52 22.64 -10.56
CA THR A 445 -9.04 22.59 -9.19
C THR A 445 -8.02 22.94 -8.09
N ALA A 446 -6.79 23.12 -8.47
CA ALA A 446 -5.73 23.51 -7.56
C ALA A 446 -5.61 24.98 -7.28
N GLU A 447 -6.22 25.78 -8.04
CA GLU A 447 -6.38 27.19 -7.72
C GLU A 447 -7.08 27.40 -6.35
N ILE A 448 -7.89 26.43 -5.93
CA ILE A 448 -8.53 26.46 -4.60
C ILE A 448 -7.53 26.63 -3.45
N PHE A 449 -6.33 26.03 -3.55
CA PHE A 449 -5.32 26.19 -2.51
C PHE A 449 -4.61 27.56 -2.51
N LYS A 450 -4.85 28.41 -3.50
CA LYS A 450 -4.43 29.80 -3.51
C LYS A 450 -5.39 30.70 -2.70
N HIS A 451 -6.59 30.23 -2.39
CA HIS A 451 -7.62 31.01 -1.71
C HIS A 451 -7.81 30.56 -0.27
N LYS A 452 -7.49 31.42 0.69
CA LYS A 452 -7.62 31.14 2.12
C LYS A 452 -9.00 30.62 2.53
N SER A 453 -10.06 31.14 1.92
CA SER A 453 -11.43 30.72 2.20
C SER A 453 -11.69 29.25 1.82
N TRP A 454 -11.13 28.78 0.71
CA TRP A 454 -11.19 27.39 0.31
C TRP A 454 -10.39 26.47 1.23
N ILE A 455 -9.23 26.91 1.66
CA ILE A 455 -8.39 26.18 2.59
C ILE A 455 -9.10 26.06 3.95
N GLN A 456 -9.72 27.14 4.43
CA GLN A 456 -10.52 27.09 5.65
C GLN A 456 -11.71 26.14 5.54
N PHE A 457 -12.47 26.24 4.44
CA PHE A 457 -13.57 25.34 4.19
C PHE A 457 -13.14 23.88 4.22
N TYR A 458 -12.08 23.56 3.49
CA TYR A 458 -11.56 22.21 3.41
C TYR A 458 -11.16 21.65 4.77
N TYR A 459 -10.42 22.42 5.57
CA TYR A 459 -9.98 21.95 6.88
C TYR A 459 -11.10 21.90 7.92
N ILE A 460 -12.10 22.79 7.83
CA ILE A 460 -13.30 22.69 8.67
C ILE A 460 -14.07 21.41 8.33
N TRP A 461 -14.29 21.17 7.06
CA TRP A 461 -14.96 19.98 6.57
C TRP A 461 -14.22 18.70 6.96
N ALA A 462 -12.89 18.69 6.89
CA ALA A 462 -12.05 17.57 7.29
C ALA A 462 -11.91 17.40 8.82
N GLY A 463 -12.56 18.26 9.63
CA GLY A 463 -12.57 18.13 11.09
C GLY A 463 -11.35 18.70 11.82
N PHE A 464 -10.57 19.59 11.20
CA PHE A 464 -9.32 20.13 11.76
C PHE A 464 -9.47 21.37 12.66
N LYS A 465 -10.66 21.70 13.11
CA LYS A 465 -10.81 22.78 14.08
C LYS A 465 -10.34 22.34 15.47
N ASN A 466 -9.57 23.18 16.16
CA ASN A 466 -8.96 22.93 17.47
C ASN A 466 -7.90 21.78 17.47
N TYR A 467 -7.27 21.53 16.34
CA TYR A 467 -6.18 20.57 16.26
C TYR A 467 -4.85 21.29 16.52
N ASP A 468 -4.05 20.76 17.45
CA ASP A 468 -2.79 21.42 17.81
C ASP A 468 -1.68 21.06 16.81
N LEU A 469 -1.71 21.72 15.67
CA LEU A 469 -0.72 21.60 14.60
C LEU A 469 -0.64 22.92 13.82
N VAL A 470 0.55 23.30 13.43
CA VAL A 470 0.80 24.40 12.48
C VAL A 470 1.50 23.83 11.27
N VAL A 471 0.95 24.10 10.09
CA VAL A 471 1.51 23.57 8.83
C VAL A 471 1.81 24.70 7.86
N ARG A 472 2.98 24.67 7.27
CA ARG A 472 3.34 25.51 6.14
C ARG A 472 3.37 24.68 4.86
N VAL A 473 2.64 25.08 3.85
CA VAL A 473 2.62 24.42 2.55
C VAL A 473 3.14 25.39 1.50
N ILE A 474 4.14 24.92 0.75
CA ILE A 474 4.85 25.75 -0.23
C ILE A 474 4.82 25.04 -1.58
N GLU A 475 4.31 25.74 -2.60
CA GLU A 475 4.42 25.29 -3.98
C GLU A 475 5.81 25.64 -4.53
N THR A 476 6.43 24.66 -5.18
CA THR A 476 7.79 24.78 -5.69
C THR A 476 7.86 24.40 -7.15
N ASP A 477 8.93 24.78 -7.79
CA ASP A 477 9.33 24.23 -9.08
C ASP A 477 9.79 22.77 -8.96
N GLU A 478 10.29 22.22 -10.03
CA GLU A 478 10.75 20.82 -10.09
C GLU A 478 11.99 20.55 -9.20
N ASP A 479 12.75 21.60 -8.85
CA ASP A 479 13.95 21.54 -7.99
C ASP A 479 13.65 21.90 -6.53
N PHE A 480 12.37 21.99 -6.15
CA PHE A 480 11.89 22.37 -4.81
C PHE A 480 12.25 23.82 -4.39
N ILE A 481 12.45 24.70 -5.37
CA ILE A 481 12.60 26.14 -5.15
C ILE A 481 11.21 26.77 -5.14
N PRO A 482 10.84 27.54 -4.10
CA PRO A 482 9.54 28.21 -4.07
C PRO A 482 9.31 29.11 -5.28
N ILE A 483 8.13 29.02 -5.89
CA ILE A 483 7.76 29.87 -7.04
C ILE A 483 7.03 31.13 -6.56
N ASP A 484 7.33 32.28 -7.19
CA ASP A 484 6.85 33.59 -6.75
C ASP A 484 5.32 33.73 -6.67
N ASN A 485 4.60 33.08 -7.60
CA ASN A 485 3.13 33.10 -7.67
C ASN A 485 2.46 31.79 -7.24
N GLY A 486 3.22 30.88 -6.65
CA GLY A 486 2.71 29.63 -6.09
C GLY A 486 1.97 29.83 -4.77
N TYR A 487 1.28 28.81 -4.32
CA TYR A 487 0.73 28.87 -2.99
C TYR A 487 1.86 28.75 -1.95
N ASN A 488 1.83 29.64 -0.99
CA ASN A 488 2.70 29.63 0.17
C ASN A 488 1.88 30.14 1.35
N TYR A 489 1.39 29.23 2.16
CA TYR A 489 0.56 29.60 3.30
C TYR A 489 0.99 28.86 4.56
N LEU A 490 0.81 29.54 5.67
CA LEU A 490 0.91 28.98 7.00
C LEU A 490 -0.51 28.90 7.56
N VAL A 491 -0.90 27.74 8.06
CA VAL A 491 -2.19 27.53 8.73
C VAL A 491 -1.95 27.07 10.17
N ASP A 492 -2.61 27.73 11.10
CA ASP A 492 -2.74 27.27 12.49
C ASP A 492 -4.08 26.56 12.65
N PHE A 493 -4.04 25.26 12.84
CA PHE A 493 -5.26 24.45 12.94
C PHE A 493 -6.02 24.66 14.26
N MET A 494 -5.40 25.29 15.27
CA MET A 494 -6.08 25.56 16.53
C MET A 494 -7.31 26.45 16.32
N ASP A 495 -7.18 27.47 15.50
CA ASP A 495 -8.25 28.44 15.19
C ASP A 495 -8.54 28.58 13.70
N LEU A 496 -7.87 27.80 12.87
CA LEU A 496 -7.89 27.85 11.39
C LEU A 496 -7.52 29.23 10.84
N SER A 497 -6.62 29.93 11.53
CA SER A 497 -6.06 31.20 11.08
C SER A 497 -4.90 31.00 10.10
N PHE A 498 -4.57 32.07 9.37
CA PHE A 498 -3.43 32.12 8.45
C PHE A 498 -2.43 33.18 8.92
N PRO A 499 -1.65 32.87 9.96
CA PRO A 499 -0.66 33.81 10.46
C PRO A 499 0.47 34.02 9.44
N THR A 500 1.13 35.19 9.51
CA THR A 500 2.32 35.48 8.69
C THR A 500 3.58 34.81 9.23
N GLN A 501 3.59 34.55 10.53
CA GLN A 501 4.69 33.91 11.26
C GLN A 501 4.15 32.82 12.17
N ARG A 502 4.99 31.86 12.54
CA ARG A 502 4.63 30.81 13.50
C ARG A 502 4.11 31.42 14.81
N PRO A 503 3.03 30.87 15.39
CA PRO A 503 2.57 31.28 16.69
C PRO A 503 3.65 31.16 17.76
N THR A 504 3.58 32.04 18.78
CA THR A 504 4.54 32.01 19.89
C THR A 504 4.24 30.93 20.93
N ARG A 505 3.02 30.36 20.93
CA ARG A 505 2.71 29.18 21.76
C ARG A 505 3.56 27.99 21.32
N GLU A 506 3.85 27.07 22.23
CA GLU A 506 4.42 25.77 21.88
C GLU A 506 3.41 25.00 21.00
N HIS A 507 3.87 24.44 19.90
CA HIS A 507 3.02 23.72 18.95
C HIS A 507 3.87 22.78 18.08
N PRO A 508 3.33 21.65 17.64
CA PRO A 508 3.90 20.87 16.54
C PRO A 508 3.88 21.68 15.24
N TYR A 509 4.92 21.51 14.44
CA TYR A 509 5.08 22.21 13.18
C TYR A 509 5.49 21.26 12.05
N GLU A 510 4.85 21.40 10.90
CA GLU A 510 5.28 20.73 9.66
C GLU A 510 5.46 21.76 8.53
N GLU A 511 6.52 21.60 7.76
CA GLU A 511 6.71 22.33 6.50
C GLU A 511 6.75 21.34 5.34
N ILE A 512 5.91 21.59 4.34
CA ILE A 512 5.73 20.72 3.18
C ILE A 512 6.00 21.54 1.93
N LYS A 513 7.02 21.13 1.19
CA LYS A 513 7.31 21.65 -0.14
C LYS A 513 6.87 20.65 -1.18
N ASN A 514 6.05 21.09 -2.13
CA ASN A 514 5.51 20.25 -3.20
C ASN A 514 5.90 20.82 -4.55
N ARG A 515 6.27 19.95 -5.48
CA ARG A 515 6.46 20.31 -6.89
C ARG A 515 5.17 20.86 -7.49
N ILE A 516 5.32 21.78 -8.42
CA ILE A 516 4.21 22.40 -9.13
C ILE A 516 3.25 21.36 -9.72
N GLY A 517 1.96 21.59 -9.56
CA GLY A 517 0.90 20.73 -10.09
C GLY A 517 0.69 19.40 -9.34
N VAL A 518 1.65 18.91 -8.55
CA VAL A 518 1.52 17.60 -7.88
C VAL A 518 0.44 17.63 -6.80
N MET A 519 0.43 18.64 -5.93
CA MET A 519 -0.63 18.84 -4.95
C MET A 519 -2.00 18.92 -5.64
N ARG A 520 -2.06 19.59 -6.77
CA ARG A 520 -3.22 19.74 -7.62
C ARG A 520 -3.73 18.39 -8.11
N HIS A 521 -2.82 17.60 -8.62
CA HIS A 521 -3.14 16.26 -9.12
C HIS A 521 -3.67 15.35 -8.01
N VAL A 522 -3.02 15.35 -6.85
CA VAL A 522 -3.41 14.55 -5.68
C VAL A 522 -4.82 14.92 -5.21
N VAL A 523 -5.08 16.21 -5.03
CA VAL A 523 -6.38 16.69 -4.56
C VAL A 523 -7.48 16.43 -5.57
N LYS A 524 -7.24 16.71 -6.85
CA LYS A 524 -8.23 16.49 -7.91
C LYS A 524 -8.60 15.02 -8.06
N ASN A 525 -7.64 14.14 -7.99
CA ASN A 525 -7.83 12.72 -8.24
C ASN A 525 -8.01 11.91 -6.95
N GLY A 526 -7.90 12.55 -5.77
CA GLY A 526 -8.03 11.90 -4.47
C GLY A 526 -7.00 10.81 -4.22
N LEU A 527 -5.81 10.93 -4.80
CA LEU A 527 -4.72 9.98 -4.62
C LEU A 527 -4.26 9.96 -3.16
N LEU A 528 -3.65 8.84 -2.77
CA LEU A 528 -3.05 8.72 -1.46
C LEU A 528 -1.90 9.71 -1.28
N TRP A 529 -1.81 10.33 -0.12
CA TRP A 529 -0.71 11.25 0.19
C TRP A 529 0.64 10.56 0.32
N ASP A 530 0.65 9.29 0.68
CA ASP A 530 1.86 8.47 0.65
C ASP A 530 2.47 8.38 -0.75
N ASN A 531 1.69 8.53 -1.81
CA ASN A 531 2.22 8.66 -3.18
C ASN A 531 3.20 9.82 -3.34
N LEU A 532 3.05 10.89 -2.55
CA LEU A 532 3.95 12.05 -2.61
C LEU A 532 5.32 11.73 -2.03
N TYR A 533 5.41 11.07 -0.89
CA TYR A 533 6.71 10.76 -0.30
C TYR A 533 7.31 9.45 -0.81
N ILE A 534 6.51 8.45 -1.16
CA ILE A 534 7.01 7.26 -1.86
C ILE A 534 7.55 7.64 -3.24
N GLY A 535 6.87 8.56 -3.94
CA GLY A 535 7.28 9.08 -5.24
C GLY A 535 8.28 10.23 -5.20
N PHE A 536 8.77 10.63 -4.02
CA PHE A 536 9.70 11.75 -3.82
C PHE A 536 9.22 13.10 -4.32
N GLN A 537 7.90 13.31 -4.38
CA GLN A 537 7.29 14.51 -4.94
C GLN A 537 7.14 15.66 -3.94
N ASN A 538 7.57 15.47 -2.71
CA ASN A 538 7.60 16.51 -1.68
C ASN A 538 8.93 16.52 -0.91
N ARG A 539 9.12 17.59 -0.13
CA ARG A 539 10.16 17.66 0.91
C ARG A 539 9.50 18.08 2.20
N LEU A 540 9.80 17.37 3.26
CA LEU A 540 9.16 17.49 4.57
C LEU A 540 10.16 17.85 5.66
N SER A 541 9.76 18.76 6.55
CA SER A 541 10.39 18.92 7.86
C SER A 541 9.34 18.96 8.95
N ARG A 542 9.62 18.39 10.10
CA ARG A 542 8.69 18.26 11.23
C ARG A 542 9.40 18.59 12.54
N GLU A 543 8.68 19.26 13.40
CA GLU A 543 9.18 19.63 14.73
C GLU A 543 8.01 19.56 15.76
N PRO A 544 8.03 18.65 16.74
CA PRO A 544 8.93 17.50 16.84
C PRO A 544 8.76 16.50 15.68
N ASP A 545 9.72 15.58 15.52
CA ASP A 545 9.66 14.53 14.49
C ASP A 545 8.62 13.45 14.86
N VAL A 546 7.35 13.80 14.73
CA VAL A 546 6.18 12.96 15.00
C VAL A 546 5.33 12.89 13.75
N TYR A 547 4.79 11.71 13.46
CA TYR A 547 3.88 11.53 12.34
C TYR A 547 2.45 11.93 12.74
N HIS A 548 1.94 12.98 12.13
CA HIS A 548 0.57 13.46 12.33
C HIS A 548 -0.40 12.72 11.43
N HIS A 549 -0.79 11.53 11.86
CA HIS A 549 -1.62 10.60 11.08
C HIS A 549 -2.95 11.21 10.63
N GLN A 550 -3.67 11.89 11.53
CA GLN A 550 -4.94 12.55 11.20
C GLN A 550 -4.74 13.58 10.09
N PHE A 551 -3.68 14.37 10.17
CA PHE A 551 -3.36 15.36 9.15
C PHE A 551 -3.09 14.69 7.79
N TRP A 552 -2.27 13.66 7.74
CA TRP A 552 -1.93 12.98 6.49
C TRP A 552 -3.08 12.18 5.91
N ASN A 553 -3.90 11.55 6.74
CA ASN A 553 -5.02 10.73 6.26
C ASN A 553 -6.21 11.55 5.74
N HIS A 554 -6.40 12.80 6.18
CA HIS A 554 -7.53 13.59 5.69
C HIS A 554 -7.45 13.87 4.18
N PHE A 555 -6.27 13.88 3.60
CA PHE A 555 -6.08 14.06 2.17
C PHE A 555 -6.54 12.86 1.34
N GLN A 556 -6.84 11.75 1.96
CA GLN A 556 -7.38 10.56 1.31
C GLN A 556 -8.92 10.62 1.18
N THR A 557 -9.54 11.66 1.71
CA THR A 557 -10.99 11.83 1.64
C THR A 557 -11.41 12.65 0.42
N GLU A 558 -12.63 12.39 -0.08
CA GLU A 558 -13.19 13.17 -1.19
C GLU A 558 -13.39 14.63 -0.81
N LEU A 559 -12.91 15.54 -1.64
CA LEU A 559 -13.26 16.95 -1.49
C LEU A 559 -14.71 17.19 -1.93
N PRO A 560 -15.55 17.78 -1.07
CA PRO A 560 -16.86 18.27 -1.48
C PRO A 560 -16.66 19.53 -2.32
N VAL A 561 -16.57 19.39 -3.64
CA VAL A 561 -16.41 20.52 -4.58
C VAL A 561 -17.69 20.82 -5.34
N THR A 562 -18.84 20.48 -4.80
CA THR A 562 -20.14 20.81 -5.38
C THR A 562 -20.63 22.19 -4.91
N GLY A 563 -21.32 22.92 -5.77
CA GLY A 563 -21.86 24.23 -5.43
C GLY A 563 -22.68 24.31 -4.12
N PRO A 564 -23.52 23.31 -3.81
CA PRO A 564 -24.28 23.28 -2.55
C PRO A 564 -23.42 23.29 -1.29
N ASP A 565 -22.31 22.55 -1.30
CA ASP A 565 -21.40 22.47 -0.15
C ASP A 565 -20.64 23.78 0.06
N TRP A 566 -20.28 24.43 -1.04
CA TRP A 566 -19.65 25.76 -1.02
C TRP A 566 -20.60 26.84 -0.47
N ASP A 567 -21.84 26.84 -0.91
CA ASP A 567 -22.85 27.78 -0.42
C ASP A 567 -23.16 27.59 1.07
N LEU A 568 -23.18 26.35 1.52
CA LEU A 568 -23.36 26.03 2.94
C LEU A 568 -22.17 26.53 3.77
N PHE A 569 -20.96 26.38 3.28
CA PHE A 569 -19.76 26.91 3.92
C PHE A 569 -19.77 28.44 3.99
N LEU A 570 -20.11 29.13 2.89
CA LEU A 570 -20.17 30.58 2.84
C LEU A 570 -21.19 31.15 3.85
N GLN A 571 -22.24 30.41 4.17
CA GLN A 571 -23.20 30.79 5.22
C GLN A 571 -22.61 30.69 6.63
N GLN A 572 -21.62 29.81 6.85
CA GLN A 572 -20.96 29.60 8.15
C GLN A 572 -19.76 30.53 8.36
N VAL A 573 -19.20 31.10 7.31
CA VAL A 573 -18.06 32.04 7.40
C VAL A 573 -18.57 33.46 7.63
N PRO A 574 -18.11 34.15 8.69
CA PRO A 574 -18.47 35.54 8.94
C PRO A 574 -18.20 36.44 7.73
N SER A 575 -19.11 37.36 7.42
CA SER A 575 -19.08 38.20 6.20
C SER A 575 -17.78 39.01 6.01
N HIS A 576 -17.06 39.34 7.09
CA HIS A 576 -15.77 40.03 7.04
C HIS A 576 -14.59 39.11 6.64
N GLN A 577 -14.79 37.81 6.61
CA GLN A 577 -13.78 36.82 6.15
C GLN A 577 -14.03 36.33 4.73
N ARG A 578 -15.10 36.76 4.08
CA ARG A 578 -15.46 36.43 2.70
C ARG A 578 -14.67 37.28 1.71
N SER A 579 -13.36 37.23 1.72
CA SER A 579 -12.54 37.96 0.73
C SER A 579 -12.56 37.22 -0.60
N ALA A 580 -13.07 37.92 -1.63
CA ALA A 580 -13.14 37.58 -3.05
C ALA A 580 -13.89 36.27 -3.39
N GLU A 581 -15.07 36.41 -3.95
CA GLU A 581 -15.78 35.31 -4.63
C GLU A 581 -14.85 34.66 -5.68
N PRO A 582 -14.70 33.34 -5.67
CA PRO A 582 -14.13 32.66 -6.82
C PRO A 582 -15.06 32.94 -8.01
N GLN A 583 -14.58 33.57 -9.03
CA GLN A 583 -15.33 33.67 -10.29
C GLN A 583 -15.75 32.27 -10.70
N GLY A 584 -17.06 32.07 -10.85
CA GLY A 584 -17.71 30.77 -10.97
C GLY A 584 -17.01 29.84 -11.92
N ILE A 585 -16.86 28.61 -11.48
CA ILE A 585 -16.59 27.48 -12.37
C ILE A 585 -17.81 27.41 -13.31
N GLN A 586 -17.70 27.96 -14.50
CA GLN A 586 -18.69 27.72 -15.56
C GLN A 586 -18.59 26.23 -15.91
N THR A 587 -19.53 25.44 -15.40
CA THR A 587 -19.84 24.16 -16.01
C THR A 587 -20.36 24.48 -17.42
N GLU A 588 -19.58 24.22 -18.44
CA GLU A 588 -20.09 24.17 -19.81
C GLU A 588 -21.13 23.05 -19.88
N SER A 589 -22.39 23.41 -19.66
CA SER A 589 -23.51 22.61 -20.07
C SER A 589 -23.53 22.64 -21.60
N GLY A 590 -23.01 21.58 -22.24
CA GLY A 590 -23.11 21.37 -23.66
C GLY A 590 -24.57 21.41 -24.09
N SER A 591 -25.01 22.53 -24.66
CA SER A 591 -26.25 22.62 -25.40
C SER A 591 -26.09 21.80 -26.68
N ALA A 592 -26.74 20.65 -26.73
CA ALA A 592 -26.96 19.95 -27.99
C ALA A 592 -27.77 20.85 -28.93
N SER A 593 -27.12 21.52 -29.89
CA SER A 593 -27.80 22.14 -31.03
C SER A 593 -28.13 21.05 -32.03
N THR A 594 -29.39 20.70 -32.12
CA THR A 594 -30.00 20.03 -33.25
C THR A 594 -29.77 20.89 -34.52
N LEU A 595 -29.01 20.37 -35.44
CA LEU A 595 -29.04 20.84 -36.84
C LEU A 595 -29.75 19.80 -37.69
N SER A 596 -30.81 20.30 -38.30
CA SER A 596 -31.61 19.68 -39.37
C SER A 596 -30.80 19.24 -40.59
#